data_13b015bed29c5e56ad13b276ba009c3d
#
_entry.id   13b015bed29c5e56ad13b276ba009c3d
#
_cell.length_a   1.000
_cell.length_b   1.000
_cell.length_c   1.000
_cell.angle_alpha   90.00
_cell.angle_beta   90.00
_cell.angle_gamma   90.00
#
_symmetry.space_group_name_H-M   'P 1'
#
loop_
_entity.id
_entity.type
_entity.pdbx_description
1 polymer ?
#
loop_
_entity_poly.entity_id
_entity_poly.type
_entity_poly.pdbx_seq_one_letter_code
_entity_poly.pdbx_strand_id
1 'polypeptide(L)'
;RVLASAQPLADMREPRAYLLTVGKRLLSNFHQRRSLEQAYMDALAQLPEQHVPSPEQRWIVLETLQALDELLDGLKPPVRRAFLWSQLEGLGYAEIGKRLGVCERSVKRYMAQAYEHCLLADLQ
;
A
#
# COMPACT_ATOMS: atom_id res chain seq x y z
N ARG A 1 7.60 1.81 10.94
CA ARG A 1 6.69 1.21 10.06
C ARG A 1 5.25 1.50 10.41
N VAL A 2 4.52 1.89 9.42
CA VAL A 2 3.15 2.33 9.64
C VAL A 2 2.32 1.25 10.29
N LEU A 3 2.47 0.03 9.82
CA LEU A 3 1.69 -1.06 10.38
C LEU A 3 2.04 -1.33 11.83
N ALA A 4 3.31 -1.18 12.16
CA ALA A 4 3.72 -1.33 13.54
C ALA A 4 3.14 -0.22 14.39
N SER A 5 3.09 0.98 13.85
CA SER A 5 2.53 2.08 14.60
C SER A 5 1.03 1.98 14.72
N ALA A 6 0.43 1.01 14.04
CA ALA A 6 -0.98 0.75 14.19
C ALA A 6 -1.28 -0.02 15.48
N GLN A 7 -0.28 -0.26 16.29
CA GLN A 7 -0.48 -0.90 17.58
C GLN A 7 -1.58 -0.26 18.41
N PRO A 8 -1.66 1.05 18.44
CA PRO A 8 -2.72 1.66 19.25
C PRO A 8 -4.10 1.18 18.85
N LEU A 9 -4.21 0.64 17.67
CA LEU A 9 -5.48 0.08 17.24
C LEU A 9 -5.72 -1.32 17.81
N ALA A 10 -4.86 -1.76 18.68
CA ALA A 10 -4.98 -3.08 19.26
C ALA A 10 -6.27 -3.26 20.04
N ASP A 11 -6.82 -2.16 20.55
CA ASP A 11 -8.10 -2.27 21.22
C ASP A 11 -9.20 -2.58 20.22
N MET A 12 -8.96 -2.38 18.95
CA MET A 12 -9.85 -2.89 17.95
C MET A 12 -9.63 -4.38 17.84
N ARG A 13 -10.69 -5.06 17.58
CA ARG A 13 -10.61 -6.47 17.37
C ARG A 13 -9.90 -6.75 16.10
N GLU A 14 -8.77 -7.44 16.15
CA GLU A 14 -8.03 -7.90 14.99
C GLU A 14 -7.64 -6.76 14.06
N PRO A 15 -6.95 -5.77 14.59
CA PRO A 15 -6.55 -4.64 13.74
C PRO A 15 -5.63 -5.07 12.61
N ARG A 16 -4.79 -6.07 12.87
CA ARG A 16 -3.86 -6.54 11.86
C ARG A 16 -4.59 -7.20 10.71
N ALA A 17 -5.60 -8.02 11.02
CA ALA A 17 -6.39 -8.68 9.98
C ALA A 17 -7.13 -7.64 9.15
N TYR A 18 -7.65 -6.62 9.81
CA TYR A 18 -8.34 -5.56 9.10
C TYR A 18 -7.39 -4.85 8.13
N LEU A 19 -6.19 -4.49 8.60
CA LEU A 19 -5.22 -3.81 7.76
C LEU A 19 -4.78 -4.67 6.58
N LEU A 20 -4.59 -5.96 6.81
CA LEU A 20 -4.21 -6.86 5.73
C LEU A 20 -5.30 -6.95 4.69
N THR A 21 -6.55 -7.03 5.13
CA THR A 21 -7.66 -7.12 4.20
C THR A 21 -7.77 -5.88 3.35
N VAL A 22 -7.65 -4.71 3.99
CA VAL A 22 -7.70 -3.45 3.26
C VAL A 22 -6.52 -3.36 2.30
N GLY A 23 -5.33 -3.76 2.76
CA GLY A 23 -4.16 -3.71 1.91
C GLY A 23 -4.29 -4.58 0.68
N LYS A 24 -4.83 -5.78 0.83
CA LYS A 24 -5.04 -6.66 -0.31
C LYS A 24 -6.02 -6.07 -1.29
N ARG A 25 -7.08 -5.45 -0.80
CA ARG A 25 -8.04 -4.80 -1.68
C ARG A 25 -7.44 -3.60 -2.38
N LEU A 26 -6.59 -2.85 -1.66
CA LEU A 26 -5.89 -1.74 -2.28
C LEU A 26 -5.04 -2.21 -3.45
N LEU A 27 -4.29 -3.29 -3.26
CA LEU A 27 -3.46 -3.82 -4.33
C LEU A 27 -4.28 -4.34 -5.48
N SER A 28 -5.34 -5.06 -5.18
CA SER A 28 -6.20 -5.61 -6.20
C SER A 28 -6.78 -4.50 -7.06
N ASN A 29 -7.23 -3.43 -6.42
CA ASN A 29 -7.84 -2.32 -7.15
C ASN A 29 -6.81 -1.43 -7.81
N PHE A 30 -5.59 -1.41 -7.29
CA PHE A 30 -4.56 -0.53 -7.82
C PHE A 30 -4.25 -0.82 -9.28
N HIS A 31 -4.37 -2.07 -9.69
CA HIS A 31 -4.15 -2.42 -11.09
C HIS A 31 -5.15 -1.75 -12.01
N GLN A 32 -6.37 -1.56 -11.53
CA GLN A 32 -7.41 -0.94 -12.31
C GLN A 32 -7.48 0.55 -12.09
N ARG A 33 -7.00 1.00 -10.95
CA ARG A 33 -7.09 2.40 -10.57
C ARG A 33 -5.70 2.95 -10.36
N ARG A 34 -5.56 4.21 -10.58
CA ARG A 34 -4.25 4.82 -10.45
C ARG A 34 -3.99 5.38 -9.06
N SER A 35 -5.04 5.48 -8.27
CA SER A 35 -4.97 6.19 -7.00
C SER A 35 -5.23 5.24 -5.85
N LEU A 36 -4.35 5.26 -4.86
CA LEU A 36 -4.58 4.50 -3.64
C LEU A 36 -5.78 5.05 -2.89
N GLU A 37 -5.99 6.34 -2.99
CA GLU A 37 -7.13 6.97 -2.36
C GLU A 37 -8.42 6.40 -2.90
N GLN A 38 -8.52 6.31 -4.22
CA GLN A 38 -9.73 5.78 -4.83
C GLN A 38 -9.92 4.31 -4.47
N ALA A 39 -8.83 3.55 -4.47
CA ALA A 39 -8.91 2.14 -4.10
C ALA A 39 -9.41 1.97 -2.67
N TYR A 40 -8.98 2.85 -1.78
CA TYR A 40 -9.43 2.79 -0.40
C TYR A 40 -10.93 3.09 -0.29
N MET A 41 -11.40 4.10 -1.00
CA MET A 41 -12.82 4.43 -0.99
C MET A 41 -13.65 3.26 -1.50
N ASP A 42 -13.16 2.60 -2.56
CA ASP A 42 -13.86 1.44 -3.09
C ASP A 42 -13.88 0.30 -2.07
N ALA A 43 -12.77 0.11 -1.36
CA ALA A 43 -12.71 -0.94 -0.35
C ALA A 43 -13.66 -0.66 0.80
N LEU A 44 -13.77 0.61 1.20
CA LEU A 44 -14.69 0.97 2.27
C LEU A 44 -16.13 0.64 1.90
N ALA A 45 -16.48 0.82 0.64
CA ALA A 45 -17.84 0.56 0.20
C ALA A 45 -18.21 -0.92 0.31
N GLN A 46 -17.21 -1.78 0.43
CA GLN A 46 -17.45 -3.22 0.55
C GLN A 46 -17.54 -3.70 1.99
N LEU A 47 -17.24 -2.83 2.95
CA LEU A 47 -17.22 -3.24 4.35
C LEU A 47 -18.63 -3.23 4.94
N PRO A 48 -18.91 -4.14 5.88
CA PRO A 48 -20.13 -4.06 6.66
C PRO A 48 -20.15 -2.74 7.43
N GLU A 49 -21.35 -2.23 7.66
CA GLU A 49 -21.49 -0.92 8.27
C GLU A 49 -20.80 -0.84 9.62
N GLN A 50 -20.84 -1.92 10.39
CA GLN A 50 -20.24 -1.90 11.72
C GLN A 50 -18.72 -1.92 11.67
N HIS A 51 -18.14 -2.15 10.51
CA HIS A 51 -16.69 -2.17 10.38
C HIS A 51 -16.15 -0.94 9.67
N VAL A 52 -17.00 0.00 9.34
CA VAL A 52 -16.55 1.22 8.67
C VAL A 52 -15.90 2.13 9.70
N PRO A 53 -14.70 2.65 9.40
CA PRO A 53 -14.02 3.54 10.33
C PRO A 53 -14.79 4.84 10.52
N SER A 54 -14.49 5.52 11.61
CA SER A 54 -15.10 6.82 11.85
C SER A 54 -14.65 7.84 10.79
N PRO A 55 -15.40 8.93 10.63
CA PRO A 55 -14.96 9.96 9.67
C PRO A 55 -13.56 10.47 9.94
N GLU A 56 -13.18 10.62 11.21
CA GLU A 56 -11.84 11.09 11.54
C GLU A 56 -10.79 10.10 11.10
N GLN A 57 -11.04 8.81 11.34
CA GLN A 57 -10.11 7.78 10.93
C GLN A 57 -9.98 7.72 9.42
N ARG A 58 -11.10 7.85 8.72
CA ARG A 58 -11.06 7.83 7.26
C ARG A 58 -10.29 9.02 6.72
N TRP A 59 -10.47 10.17 7.34
CA TRP A 59 -9.80 11.38 6.88
C TRP A 59 -8.28 11.24 7.00
N ILE A 60 -7.83 10.70 8.13
CA ILE A 60 -6.40 10.49 8.35
C ILE A 60 -5.83 9.54 7.32
N VAL A 61 -6.53 8.43 7.07
CA VAL A 61 -6.06 7.45 6.10
C VAL A 61 -6.03 8.05 4.70
N LEU A 62 -7.08 8.79 4.33
CA LEU A 62 -7.12 9.39 3.00
C LEU A 62 -6.00 10.38 2.80
N GLU A 63 -5.70 11.17 3.82
CA GLU A 63 -4.61 12.12 3.74
C GLU A 63 -3.28 11.41 3.54
N THR A 64 -3.09 10.34 4.28
CA THR A 64 -1.86 9.56 4.17
C THR A 64 -1.74 8.92 2.79
N LEU A 65 -2.84 8.36 2.29
CA LEU A 65 -2.82 7.71 0.99
C LEU A 65 -2.61 8.71 -0.13
N GLN A 66 -3.14 9.91 0.02
CA GLN A 66 -2.91 10.95 -0.96
C GLN A 66 -1.42 11.31 -1.04
N ALA A 67 -0.79 11.43 0.12
CA ALA A 67 0.64 11.71 0.16
C ALA A 67 1.44 10.57 -0.47
N LEU A 68 1.03 9.33 -0.21
CA LEU A 68 1.68 8.19 -0.82
C LEU A 68 1.48 8.15 -2.33
N ASP A 69 0.29 8.47 -2.79
CA ASP A 69 0.04 8.51 -4.22
C ASP A 69 0.97 9.51 -4.89
N GLU A 70 1.12 10.68 -4.30
CA GLU A 70 2.01 11.69 -4.85
C GLU A 70 3.45 11.21 -4.86
N LEU A 71 3.86 10.57 -3.78
CA LEU A 71 5.21 10.05 -3.69
C LEU A 71 5.46 8.98 -4.73
N LEU A 72 4.51 8.05 -4.88
CA LEU A 72 4.68 6.92 -5.77
C LEU A 72 4.50 7.29 -7.24
N ASP A 73 3.91 8.44 -7.51
CA ASP A 73 3.73 8.88 -8.89
C ASP A 73 5.05 9.05 -9.61
N GLY A 74 6.14 9.28 -8.88
CA GLY A 74 7.44 9.42 -9.50
C GLY A 74 8.06 8.09 -9.92
N LEU A 75 7.44 6.98 -9.56
CA LEU A 75 7.98 5.67 -9.89
C LEU A 75 7.35 5.12 -11.15
N LYS A 76 8.16 4.37 -11.92
CA LYS A 76 7.62 3.65 -13.06
C LYS A 76 6.65 2.58 -12.59
N PRO A 77 5.65 2.24 -13.41
CA PRO A 77 4.64 1.28 -12.99
C PRO A 77 5.17 -0.03 -12.42
N PRO A 78 6.13 -0.72 -13.06
CA PRO A 78 6.60 -1.97 -12.47
C PRO A 78 7.33 -1.78 -11.14
N VAL A 79 8.03 -0.66 -10.98
CA VAL A 79 8.71 -0.37 -9.73
C VAL A 79 7.68 -0.14 -8.64
N ARG A 80 6.65 0.62 -8.95
CA ARG A 80 5.59 0.91 -8.01
C ARG A 80 4.86 -0.35 -7.58
N ARG A 81 4.56 -1.23 -8.54
CA ARG A 81 3.89 -2.49 -8.22
C ARG A 81 4.75 -3.37 -7.34
N ALA A 82 6.03 -3.49 -7.68
CA ALA A 82 6.93 -4.32 -6.89
C ALA A 82 6.99 -3.82 -5.45
N PHE A 83 7.10 -2.53 -5.30
CA PHE A 83 7.18 -1.92 -3.98
C PHE A 83 5.92 -2.18 -3.17
N LEU A 84 4.76 -1.98 -3.78
CA LEU A 84 3.50 -2.18 -3.08
C LEU A 84 3.25 -3.63 -2.72
N TRP A 85 3.56 -4.56 -3.60
CA TRP A 85 3.44 -5.98 -3.28
C TRP A 85 4.35 -6.37 -2.13
N SER A 86 5.56 -5.82 -2.12
CA SER A 86 6.49 -6.12 -1.06
C SER A 86 6.02 -5.56 0.27
N GLN A 87 5.54 -4.33 0.28
CA GLN A 87 5.21 -3.65 1.52
C GLN A 87 3.83 -4.03 2.06
N LEU A 88 2.87 -4.23 1.19
CA LEU A 88 1.51 -4.50 1.63
C LEU A 88 1.20 -5.97 1.76
N GLU A 89 1.70 -6.79 0.84
CA GLU A 89 1.43 -8.22 0.90
C GLU A 89 2.60 -9.03 1.43
N GLY A 90 3.75 -8.40 1.58
CA GLY A 90 4.91 -9.11 2.08
C GLY A 90 5.42 -10.18 1.15
N LEU A 91 5.19 -10.03 -0.15
CA LEU A 91 5.65 -11.02 -1.11
C LEU A 91 7.17 -10.99 -1.23
N GLY A 92 7.75 -12.18 -1.41
CA GLY A 92 9.16 -12.27 -1.68
C GLY A 92 9.47 -11.83 -3.10
N TYR A 93 10.74 -11.55 -3.34
CA TYR A 93 11.16 -11.02 -4.64
C TYR A 93 10.92 -12.03 -5.75
N ALA A 94 11.05 -13.32 -5.46
CA ALA A 94 10.81 -14.33 -6.47
C ALA A 94 9.37 -14.32 -6.95
N GLU A 95 8.44 -14.18 -6.00
CA GLU A 95 7.02 -14.13 -6.34
C GLU A 95 6.68 -12.87 -7.09
N ILE A 96 7.25 -11.75 -6.67
CA ILE A 96 7.01 -10.48 -7.36
C ILE A 96 7.54 -10.57 -8.80
N GLY A 97 8.71 -11.18 -8.96
CA GLY A 97 9.27 -11.35 -10.30
C GLY A 97 8.36 -12.16 -11.19
N LYS A 98 7.77 -13.22 -10.64
CA LYS A 98 6.83 -14.03 -11.40
C LYS A 98 5.64 -13.20 -11.87
N ARG A 99 5.10 -12.39 -10.98
CA ARG A 99 3.92 -11.59 -11.31
C ARG A 99 4.22 -10.52 -12.33
N LEU A 100 5.44 -9.98 -12.30
CA LEU A 100 5.84 -8.93 -13.23
C LEU A 100 6.47 -9.48 -14.50
N GLY A 101 6.78 -10.77 -14.51
CA GLY A 101 7.44 -11.35 -15.67
C GLY A 101 8.89 -10.94 -15.79
N VAL A 102 9.56 -10.71 -14.66
CA VAL A 102 10.98 -10.33 -14.65
C VAL A 102 11.72 -11.21 -13.68
N CYS A 103 13.05 -11.18 -13.76
CA CYS A 103 13.87 -11.99 -12.86
C CYS A 103 13.95 -11.31 -11.50
N GLU A 104 14.39 -12.10 -10.52
CA GLU A 104 14.49 -11.60 -9.15
C GLU A 104 15.46 -10.44 -9.04
N ARG A 105 16.51 -10.46 -9.84
CA ARG A 105 17.49 -9.37 -9.85
C ARG A 105 16.83 -8.06 -10.24
N SER A 106 15.92 -8.10 -11.22
CA SER A 106 15.21 -6.91 -11.62
C SER A 106 14.33 -6.40 -10.50
N VAL A 107 13.71 -7.30 -9.74
CA VAL A 107 12.89 -6.88 -8.60
C VAL A 107 13.75 -6.17 -7.56
N LYS A 108 14.94 -6.70 -7.30
CA LYS A 108 15.85 -6.04 -6.36
C LYS A 108 16.19 -4.63 -6.81
N ARG A 109 16.42 -4.48 -8.12
CA ARG A 109 16.70 -3.15 -8.67
C ARG A 109 15.51 -2.23 -8.51
N TYR A 110 14.31 -2.75 -8.77
CA TYR A 110 13.10 -1.96 -8.60
C TYR A 110 12.95 -1.50 -7.15
N MET A 111 13.19 -2.42 -6.21
CA MET A 111 13.06 -2.06 -4.80
C MET A 111 14.07 -1.00 -4.41
N ALA A 112 15.30 -1.11 -4.91
CA ALA A 112 16.31 -0.10 -4.63
C ALA A 112 15.88 1.25 -5.17
N GLN A 113 15.32 1.28 -6.37
CA GLN A 113 14.83 2.52 -6.95
C GLN A 113 13.71 3.12 -6.11
N ALA A 114 12.81 2.27 -5.63
CA ALA A 114 11.70 2.76 -4.83
C ALA A 114 12.18 3.34 -3.50
N TYR A 115 13.08 2.63 -2.84
CA TYR A 115 13.62 3.13 -1.58
C TYR A 115 14.39 4.41 -1.75
N GLU A 116 15.18 4.49 -2.81
CA GLU A 116 15.92 5.71 -3.08
C GLU A 116 14.98 6.88 -3.32
N HIS A 117 13.94 6.64 -4.08
CA HIS A 117 12.96 7.69 -4.36
C HIS A 117 12.30 8.18 -3.07
N CYS A 118 11.95 7.25 -2.20
CA CYS A 118 11.31 7.63 -0.94
C CYS A 118 12.25 8.39 -0.03
N LEU A 119 13.52 7.98 0.03
CA LEU A 119 14.50 8.67 0.85
C LEU A 119 14.75 10.07 0.36
N LEU A 120 14.84 10.24 -0.95
CA LEU A 120 15.07 11.57 -1.51
C LEU A 120 13.88 12.48 -1.24
N ALA A 121 12.68 11.95 -1.26
CA ALA A 121 11.51 12.74 -0.95
C ALA A 121 11.53 13.23 0.49
N ASP A 122 12.03 12.40 1.39
CA ASP A 122 12.11 12.75 2.80
C ASP A 122 13.08 13.90 3.04
N LEU A 123 14.07 14.03 2.18
CA LEU A 123 15.08 15.08 2.36
C LEU A 123 14.61 16.44 1.89
N GLN A 124 13.46 16.48 1.27
CA GLN A 124 12.88 17.75 0.82
C GLN A 124 11.82 18.20 1.81
#